data_2294fc4a56018cfef2858656e2fc0b93
#
_entry.id   2294fc4a56018cfef2858656e2fc0b93
#
_cell.length_a   1.000
_cell.length_b   1.000
_cell.length_c   1.000
_cell.angle_alpha   90.00
_cell.angle_beta   90.00
_cell.angle_gamma   90.00
#
_symmetry.space_group_name_H-M   'P 1'
#
loop_
_entity.id
_entity.type
_entity.pdbx_description
1 polymer ?
#
loop_
_entity_poly.entity_id
_entity_poly.type
_entity_poly.pdbx_seq_one_letter_code
_entity_poly.pdbx_strand_id
1 'polypeptide(L)'
;MAKALNMSTGNMTFHFPTKEHMLAELVNMLCKYQWSLMEGEAREGHSSLMALCLELLTIASACDQDEVAKDFFLASYRSELCIELIRRNDQERARDIFGEYCPDWTDAYYAEAEITAETAMRRQFLNSTNGSAASWKKCTKTTF
;
A
#
# COMPACT_ATOMS: atom_id res chain seq x y z
N MET A 1 -3.65 12.72 20.21
CA MET A 1 -4.08 11.37 19.84
C MET A 1 -4.69 10.63 21.03
N ALA A 2 -3.97 10.29 22.10
CA ALA A 2 -4.51 9.59 23.29
C ALA A 2 -5.80 10.23 23.83
N LYS A 3 -5.82 11.55 23.96
CA LYS A 3 -6.99 12.30 24.43
C LYS A 3 -8.21 12.20 23.50
N ALA A 4 -7.99 12.12 22.18
CA ALA A 4 -9.07 11.96 21.21
C ALA A 4 -9.71 10.56 21.24
N LEU A 5 -8.95 9.56 21.70
CA LEU A 5 -9.40 8.16 21.85
C LEU A 5 -9.88 7.85 23.28
N ASN A 6 -9.96 8.86 24.15
CA ASN A 6 -10.27 8.72 25.57
C ASN A 6 -9.37 7.68 26.30
N MET A 7 -8.11 7.61 25.90
CA MET A 7 -7.09 6.73 26.46
C MET A 7 -6.06 7.52 27.25
N SER A 8 -5.47 6.91 28.28
CA SER A 8 -4.32 7.50 28.96
C SER A 8 -3.08 7.44 28.07
N THR A 9 -2.22 8.45 28.17
CA THR A 9 -0.94 8.47 27.43
C THR A 9 -0.08 7.25 27.76
N GLY A 10 -0.08 6.82 29.04
CA GLY A 10 0.67 5.65 29.46
C GLY A 10 0.17 4.35 28.81
N ASN A 11 -1.14 4.18 28.68
CA ASN A 11 -1.72 3.01 28.00
C ASN A 11 -1.34 3.00 26.51
N MET A 12 -1.42 4.16 25.86
CA MET A 12 -1.01 4.27 24.44
C MET A 12 0.48 3.94 24.27
N THR A 13 1.37 4.48 25.13
CA THR A 13 2.81 4.22 25.06
C THR A 13 3.16 2.76 25.39
N PHE A 14 2.36 2.10 26.22
CA PHE A 14 2.53 0.67 26.51
C PHE A 14 2.28 -0.19 25.26
N HIS A 15 1.22 0.09 24.50
CA HIS A 15 0.90 -0.65 23.27
C HIS A 15 1.73 -0.21 22.06
N PHE A 16 2.03 1.08 21.98
CA PHE A 16 2.79 1.68 20.87
C PHE A 16 3.95 2.51 21.42
N PRO A 17 5.11 1.87 21.67
CA PRO A 17 6.26 2.54 22.29
C PRO A 17 6.76 3.74 21.47
N THR A 18 6.62 3.70 20.15
CA THR A 18 6.98 4.79 19.25
C THR A 18 5.86 5.06 18.23
N LYS A 19 5.94 6.23 17.57
CA LYS A 19 5.06 6.56 16.44
C LYS A 19 5.22 5.58 15.28
N GLU A 20 6.41 5.05 15.12
CA GLU A 20 6.75 4.09 14.07
C GLU A 20 6.03 2.75 14.29
N HIS A 21 5.96 2.27 15.54
CA HIS A 21 5.18 1.07 15.86
C HIS A 21 3.68 1.26 15.60
N MET A 22 3.16 2.45 15.88
CA MET A 22 1.77 2.77 15.57
C MET A 22 1.53 2.79 14.05
N LEU A 23 2.44 3.39 13.31
CA LEU A 23 2.38 3.41 11.84
C LEU A 23 2.45 2.00 11.27
N ALA A 24 3.36 1.17 11.78
CA ALA A 24 3.50 -0.23 11.38
C ALA A 24 2.22 -1.05 11.62
N GLU A 25 1.53 -0.81 12.75
CA GLU A 25 0.24 -1.49 12.98
C GLU A 25 -0.84 -1.04 12.00
N LEU A 26 -0.90 0.25 11.65
CA LEU A 26 -1.81 0.73 10.62
C LEU A 26 -1.50 0.11 9.24
N VAL A 27 -0.23 -0.02 8.90
CA VAL A 27 0.21 -0.74 7.67
C VAL A 27 -0.22 -2.20 7.72
N ASN A 28 -0.02 -2.88 8.85
CA ASN A 28 -0.45 -4.27 9.04
C ASN A 28 -1.97 -4.44 8.89
N MET A 29 -2.75 -3.48 9.40
CA MET A 29 -4.21 -3.47 9.18
C MET A 29 -4.57 -3.27 7.71
N LEU A 30 -3.86 -2.37 7.00
CA LEU A 30 -4.05 -2.17 5.57
C LEU A 30 -3.73 -3.44 4.79
N CYS A 31 -2.62 -4.12 5.08
CA CYS A 31 -2.25 -5.39 4.45
C CYS A 31 -3.36 -6.45 4.63
N LYS A 32 -3.89 -6.60 5.84
CA LYS A 32 -5.01 -7.52 6.10
C LYS A 32 -6.27 -7.15 5.31
N TYR A 33 -6.55 -5.87 5.18
CA TYR A 33 -7.67 -5.38 4.38
C TYR A 33 -7.48 -5.70 2.89
N GLN A 34 -6.27 -5.53 2.35
CA GLN A 34 -5.93 -5.89 0.98
C GLN A 34 -6.19 -7.37 0.69
N TRP A 35 -5.82 -8.27 1.60
CA TRP A 35 -6.14 -9.70 1.50
C TRP A 35 -7.65 -9.95 1.47
N SER A 36 -8.40 -9.30 2.35
CA SER A 36 -9.86 -9.47 2.38
C SER A 36 -10.56 -8.97 1.12
N LEU A 37 -10.03 -7.94 0.47
CA LEU A 37 -10.50 -7.45 -0.83
C LEU A 37 -10.23 -8.48 -1.93
N MET A 38 -9.02 -9.03 -2.00
CA MET A 38 -8.68 -10.07 -2.99
C MET A 38 -9.59 -11.29 -2.87
N GLU A 39 -9.82 -11.78 -1.64
CA GLU A 39 -10.75 -12.88 -1.41
C GLU A 39 -12.20 -12.53 -1.78
N GLY A 40 -12.60 -11.28 -1.59
CA GLY A 40 -13.91 -10.76 -1.99
C GLY A 40 -14.08 -10.81 -3.50
N GLU A 41 -13.14 -10.24 -4.24
CA GLU A 41 -13.13 -10.21 -5.71
C GLU A 41 -13.07 -11.63 -6.31
N ALA A 42 -12.25 -12.52 -5.74
CA ALA A 42 -12.18 -13.91 -6.18
C ALA A 42 -13.52 -14.65 -6.00
N ARG A 43 -14.25 -14.38 -4.92
CA ARG A 43 -15.59 -14.96 -4.70
C ARG A 43 -16.63 -14.46 -5.69
N GLU A 44 -16.48 -13.25 -6.21
CA GLU A 44 -17.33 -12.68 -7.25
C GLU A 44 -16.93 -13.15 -8.67
N GLY A 45 -15.86 -13.94 -8.78
CA GLY A 45 -15.36 -14.48 -10.05
C GLY A 45 -14.44 -13.52 -10.80
N HIS A 46 -13.97 -12.45 -10.14
CA HIS A 46 -12.98 -11.55 -10.70
C HIS A 46 -11.57 -12.13 -10.57
N SER A 47 -10.68 -11.78 -11.49
CA SER A 47 -9.29 -12.22 -11.43
C SER A 47 -8.50 -11.47 -10.34
N SER A 48 -7.49 -12.13 -9.77
CA SER A 48 -6.56 -11.52 -8.81
C SER A 48 -5.85 -10.28 -9.39
N LEU A 49 -5.57 -10.29 -10.69
CA LEU A 49 -4.99 -9.14 -11.39
C LEU A 49 -5.96 -7.95 -11.44
N MET A 50 -7.26 -8.19 -11.62
CA MET A 50 -8.28 -7.14 -11.54
C MET A 50 -8.34 -6.54 -10.13
N ALA A 51 -8.31 -7.36 -9.10
CA ALA A 51 -8.29 -6.92 -7.71
C ALA A 51 -7.08 -6.02 -7.43
N LEU A 52 -5.89 -6.40 -7.90
CA LEU A 52 -4.67 -5.58 -7.80
C LEU A 52 -4.83 -4.23 -8.52
N CYS A 53 -5.37 -4.22 -9.74
CA CYS A 53 -5.59 -2.97 -10.48
C CYS A 53 -6.55 -2.03 -9.74
N LEU A 54 -7.65 -2.55 -9.21
CA LEU A 54 -8.62 -1.76 -8.43
C LEU A 54 -8.00 -1.21 -7.16
N GLU A 55 -7.19 -1.99 -6.46
CA GLU A 55 -6.46 -1.56 -5.27
C GLU A 55 -5.53 -0.38 -5.59
N LEU A 56 -4.68 -0.51 -6.61
CA LEU A 56 -3.74 0.54 -7.00
C LEU A 56 -4.46 1.83 -7.41
N LEU A 57 -5.57 1.72 -8.14
CA LEU A 57 -6.41 2.87 -8.51
C LEU A 57 -7.04 3.52 -7.28
N THR A 58 -7.51 2.72 -6.32
CA THR A 58 -8.10 3.21 -5.08
C THR A 58 -7.07 3.97 -4.24
N ILE A 59 -5.86 3.43 -4.08
CA ILE A 59 -4.76 4.10 -3.37
C ILE A 59 -4.40 5.41 -4.07
N ALA A 60 -4.24 5.40 -5.38
CA ALA A 60 -3.91 6.60 -6.15
C ALA A 60 -4.99 7.68 -6.01
N SER A 61 -6.27 7.30 -6.10
CA SER A 61 -7.41 8.19 -5.93
C SER A 61 -7.49 8.75 -4.51
N ALA A 62 -7.30 7.92 -3.49
CA ALA A 62 -7.28 8.36 -2.10
C ALA A 62 -6.18 9.39 -1.84
N CYS A 63 -4.97 9.15 -2.35
CA CYS A 63 -3.85 10.08 -2.20
C CYS A 63 -4.02 11.39 -2.98
N ASP A 64 -4.81 11.40 -4.07
CA ASP A 64 -5.13 12.63 -4.81
C ASP A 64 -6.18 13.48 -4.10
N GLN A 65 -7.10 12.86 -3.38
CA GLN A 65 -8.25 13.51 -2.76
C GLN A 65 -8.04 13.86 -1.29
N ASP A 66 -7.17 13.14 -0.58
CA ASP A 66 -6.97 13.26 0.87
C ASP A 66 -5.48 13.37 1.23
N GLU A 67 -5.07 14.53 1.70
CA GLU A 67 -3.70 14.79 2.17
C GLU A 67 -3.32 13.89 3.37
N VAL A 68 -4.26 13.47 4.21
CA VAL A 68 -3.98 12.55 5.33
C VAL A 68 -3.63 11.16 4.82
N ALA A 69 -4.36 10.67 3.81
CA ALA A 69 -4.05 9.41 3.15
C ALA A 69 -2.67 9.47 2.48
N LYS A 70 -2.38 10.55 1.76
CA LYS A 70 -1.09 10.79 1.14
C LYS A 70 0.06 10.82 2.15
N ASP A 71 -0.10 11.57 3.24
CA ASP A 71 0.90 11.65 4.31
C ASP A 71 1.13 10.28 4.98
N PHE A 72 0.08 9.49 5.15
CA PHE A 72 0.18 8.12 5.65
C PHE A 72 1.07 7.25 4.76
N PHE A 73 0.81 7.22 3.45
CA PHE A 73 1.62 6.44 2.51
C PHE A 73 3.07 6.94 2.43
N LEU A 74 3.27 8.27 2.40
CA LEU A 74 4.61 8.84 2.44
C LEU A 74 5.40 8.48 3.70
N ALA A 75 4.74 8.50 4.86
CA ALA A 75 5.35 8.12 6.11
C ALA A 75 5.68 6.62 6.14
N SER A 76 4.78 5.77 5.62
CA SER A 76 4.98 4.33 5.53
C SER A 76 6.20 3.97 4.66
N TYR A 77 6.32 4.59 3.48
CA TYR A 77 7.47 4.37 2.59
C TYR A 77 8.79 5.00 3.05
N ARG A 78 8.80 5.77 4.14
CA ARG A 78 10.01 6.30 4.78
C ARG A 78 10.46 5.51 6.00
N SER A 79 9.61 4.66 6.54
CA SER A 79 9.88 3.82 7.71
C SER A 79 10.40 2.45 7.27
N GLU A 80 11.60 2.08 7.69
CA GLU A 80 12.17 0.76 7.40
C GLU A 80 11.28 -0.37 7.92
N LEU A 81 10.70 -0.20 9.10
CA LEU A 81 9.78 -1.16 9.70
C LEU A 81 8.53 -1.37 8.84
N CYS A 82 7.96 -0.28 8.31
CA CYS A 82 6.78 -0.37 7.44
C CYS A 82 7.12 -0.98 6.07
N ILE A 83 8.27 -0.61 5.49
CA ILE A 83 8.74 -1.18 4.21
C ILE A 83 8.90 -2.69 4.33
N GLU A 84 9.48 -3.19 5.42
CA GLU A 84 9.65 -4.62 5.64
C GLU A 84 8.30 -5.35 5.72
N LEU A 85 7.32 -4.76 6.40
CA LEU A 85 5.96 -5.30 6.46
C LEU A 85 5.29 -5.32 5.08
N ILE A 86 5.40 -4.24 4.31
CA ILE A 86 4.84 -4.12 2.96
C ILE A 86 5.48 -5.19 2.05
N ARG A 87 6.81 -5.28 2.02
CA ARG A 87 7.53 -6.25 1.19
C ARG A 87 7.11 -7.68 1.47
N ARG A 88 7.05 -8.05 2.75
CA ARG A 88 6.62 -9.40 3.12
C ARG A 88 5.18 -9.67 2.65
N ASN A 89 4.27 -8.75 2.87
CA ASN A 89 2.90 -8.87 2.43
C ASN A 89 2.81 -8.99 0.90
N ASP A 90 3.51 -8.14 0.18
CA ASP A 90 3.43 -8.09 -1.28
C ASP A 90 4.11 -9.31 -1.93
N GLN A 91 5.18 -9.82 -1.32
CA GLN A 91 5.81 -11.06 -1.77
C GLN A 91 4.88 -12.28 -1.62
N GLU A 92 4.13 -12.37 -0.53
CA GLU A 92 3.14 -13.42 -0.33
C GLU A 92 2.01 -13.27 -1.36
N ARG A 93 1.51 -12.06 -1.56
CA ARG A 93 0.45 -11.76 -2.53
C ARG A 93 0.87 -11.94 -3.99
N ALA A 94 2.11 -11.59 -4.34
CA ALA A 94 2.61 -11.70 -5.71
C ALA A 94 2.48 -13.15 -6.23
N ARG A 95 2.72 -14.14 -5.38
CA ARG A 95 2.54 -15.55 -5.74
C ARG A 95 1.08 -15.88 -6.06
N ASP A 96 0.15 -15.40 -5.25
CA ASP A 96 -1.29 -15.65 -5.45
C ASP A 96 -1.82 -14.86 -6.67
N ILE A 97 -1.33 -13.64 -6.89
CA ILE A 97 -1.76 -12.79 -8.01
C ILE A 97 -1.22 -13.30 -9.35
N PHE A 98 0.07 -13.58 -9.42
CA PHE A 98 0.74 -13.92 -10.68
C PHE A 98 0.87 -15.42 -10.92
N GLY A 99 0.68 -16.27 -9.91
CA GLY A 99 0.85 -17.72 -10.03
C GLY A 99 -0.07 -18.36 -11.06
N GLU A 100 -1.29 -17.83 -11.22
CA GLU A 100 -2.23 -18.27 -12.24
C GLU A 100 -1.75 -17.96 -13.68
N TYR A 101 -1.09 -16.81 -13.84
CA TYR A 101 -0.65 -16.31 -15.16
C TYR A 101 0.79 -16.70 -15.50
N CYS A 102 1.60 -16.92 -14.48
CA CYS A 102 3.03 -17.19 -14.60
C CYS A 102 3.45 -18.40 -13.73
N PRO A 103 2.89 -19.60 -13.95
CA PRO A 103 3.11 -20.75 -13.08
C PRO A 103 4.57 -21.24 -13.06
N ASP A 104 5.34 -20.90 -14.09
CA ASP A 104 6.76 -21.29 -14.21
C ASP A 104 7.72 -20.32 -13.51
N TRP A 105 7.20 -19.25 -12.89
CA TRP A 105 8.03 -18.31 -12.15
C TRP A 105 8.59 -18.94 -10.88
N THR A 106 9.86 -18.67 -10.61
CA THR A 106 10.51 -19.03 -9.35
C THR A 106 10.19 -18.00 -8.26
N ASP A 107 10.42 -18.34 -7.01
CA ASP A 107 10.27 -17.40 -5.88
C ASP A 107 11.10 -16.13 -6.07
N ALA A 108 12.25 -16.22 -6.73
CA ALA A 108 13.09 -15.08 -7.06
C ALA A 108 12.41 -14.13 -8.05
N TYR A 109 11.68 -14.63 -9.04
CA TYR A 109 10.93 -13.79 -9.98
C TYR A 109 9.74 -13.10 -9.32
N TYR A 110 9.02 -13.78 -8.43
CA TYR A 110 7.94 -13.14 -7.67
C TYR A 110 8.47 -12.02 -6.78
N ALA A 111 9.60 -12.24 -6.10
CA ALA A 111 10.24 -11.22 -5.28
C ALA A 111 10.74 -10.03 -6.11
N GLU A 112 11.27 -10.27 -7.31
CA GLU A 112 11.72 -9.19 -8.22
C GLU A 112 10.55 -8.38 -8.76
N ALA A 113 9.44 -9.01 -9.10
CA ALA A 113 8.22 -8.34 -9.54
C ALA A 113 7.64 -7.43 -8.43
N GLU A 114 7.62 -7.91 -7.18
CA GLU A 114 7.21 -7.14 -6.02
C GLU A 114 8.12 -5.92 -5.82
N ILE A 115 9.44 -6.09 -5.76
CA ILE A 115 10.41 -5.00 -5.59
C ILE A 115 10.23 -3.94 -6.69
N THR A 116 9.93 -4.36 -7.91
CA THR A 116 9.70 -3.45 -9.04
C THR A 116 8.43 -2.64 -8.83
N ALA A 117 7.33 -3.27 -8.40
CA ALA A 117 6.06 -2.61 -8.11
C ALA A 117 6.21 -1.63 -6.93
N GLU A 118 6.84 -2.05 -5.82
CA GLU A 118 7.13 -1.20 -4.66
C GLU A 118 7.96 0.03 -5.07
N THR A 119 9.03 -0.18 -5.85
CA THR A 119 9.91 0.89 -6.29
C THR A 119 9.18 1.90 -7.16
N ALA A 120 8.29 1.44 -8.04
CA ALA A 120 7.46 2.30 -8.89
C ALA A 120 6.49 3.15 -8.03
N MET A 121 5.79 2.53 -7.11
CA MET A 121 4.86 3.21 -6.19
C MET A 121 5.59 4.22 -5.30
N ARG A 122 6.70 3.82 -4.70
CA ARG A 122 7.53 4.70 -3.86
C ARG A 122 8.03 5.91 -4.65
N ARG A 123 8.54 5.72 -5.87
CA ARG A 123 8.98 6.82 -6.73
C ARG A 123 7.82 7.77 -7.05
N GLN A 124 6.65 7.24 -7.31
CA GLN A 124 5.45 8.01 -7.58
C GLN A 124 5.09 8.93 -6.41
N PHE A 125 5.02 8.39 -5.19
CA PHE A 125 4.70 9.17 -3.99
C PHE A 125 5.79 10.18 -3.62
N LEU A 126 7.06 9.81 -3.70
CA LEU A 126 8.17 10.72 -3.38
C LEU A 126 8.32 11.85 -4.41
N ASN A 127 8.04 11.61 -5.68
CA ASN A 127 8.12 12.63 -6.73
C ASN A 127 6.93 13.60 -6.68
N SER A 128 5.76 13.15 -6.22
CA SER A 128 4.59 14.03 -6.05
C SER A 128 4.78 15.10 -4.97
N THR A 129 5.75 14.91 -4.07
CA THR A 129 6.13 15.94 -3.07
C THR A 129 7.06 17.01 -3.63
N ASN A 130 7.76 16.76 -4.74
CA ASN A 130 8.72 17.68 -5.35
C ASN A 130 8.18 18.41 -6.59
N GLY A 131 7.03 18.00 -7.11
CA GLY A 131 6.39 18.60 -8.29
C GLY A 131 4.96 19.02 -7.98
N SER A 132 4.70 20.32 -8.18
CA SER A 132 3.36 20.89 -8.03
C SER A 132 2.31 20.02 -8.73
N ALA A 133 1.09 20.04 -8.22
CA ALA A 133 -0.14 19.38 -8.69
C ALA A 133 -0.47 19.50 -10.21
N ALA A 134 0.43 20.08 -11.01
CA ALA A 134 0.30 20.27 -12.45
C ALA A 134 0.59 19.03 -13.31
N SER A 135 1.33 18.04 -12.80
CA SER A 135 1.76 16.89 -13.61
C SER A 135 0.66 15.85 -13.82
N TRP A 136 -0.19 15.61 -12.82
CA TRP A 136 -1.26 14.62 -12.91
C TRP A 136 -2.41 15.06 -13.82
N LYS A 137 -2.77 16.33 -13.82
CA LYS A 137 -3.79 16.90 -14.71
C LYS A 137 -3.44 16.78 -16.20
N LYS A 138 -2.19 16.54 -16.54
CA LYS A 138 -1.77 16.32 -17.93
C LYS A 138 -2.00 14.88 -18.40
N CYS A 139 -1.86 13.88 -17.52
CA CYS A 139 -2.00 12.47 -17.91
C CYS A 139 -3.47 12.07 -18.15
N THR A 140 -4.40 12.61 -17.37
CA THR A 140 -5.84 12.29 -17.47
C THR A 140 -6.55 13.03 -18.62
N LYS A 141 -5.93 14.03 -19.25
CA LYS A 141 -6.51 14.78 -20.38
C LYS A 141 -6.18 14.21 -21.76
N THR A 142 -5.35 13.15 -21.85
CA THR A 142 -4.88 12.64 -23.15
C THR A 142 -5.49 11.28 -23.52
N THR A 143 -6.48 10.79 -22.76
CA THR A 143 -7.11 9.50 -23.07
C THR A 143 -8.64 9.60 -22.97
N PHE A 144 -9.24 10.41 -23.87
CA PHE A 144 -10.61 10.22 -24.39
C PHE A 144 -10.73 10.99 -25.70
#